data_6b8db70b9f79398adb35e187b25fccd1
#
_entry.id   6b8db70b9f79398adb35e187b25fccd1
#
_cell.length_a   1.000
_cell.length_b   1.000
_cell.length_c   1.000
_cell.angle_alpha   90.00
_cell.angle_beta   90.00
_cell.angle_gamma   90.00
#
_symmetry.space_group_name_H-M   'P 1'
#
loop_
_entity.id
_entity.type
_entity.pdbx_description
1 polymer ?
#
loop_
_entity_poly.entity_id
_entity_poly.type
_entity_poly.pdbx_seq_one_letter_code
_entity_poly.pdbx_strand_id
1 'polypeptide(L)'
;MGGYIMQLQNFSVNDGEGIRTTVFLAGCPLRCAWCSNPEGQTMQNPMTRWAETEEILQEIRRQAIFYRHSGGGVTFSGGEATAQPQFLKELTDALYDEGFSLALETCGQFDFSLLEPTLRKMDLIFMDLKHIDPEKHRELTGADNQRILENIVKTARLGVPMVVRIPAILGVNCDDAAMLGALSFLRDNHLDVAVEFLPYHRYGEAKYQQLGKKPPDSRFEIPTQEQLQGWEQLAARMGLRVVSYK
;
A
#
# COMPACT_ATOMS: atom_id res chain seq x y z
N MET A 1 -9.97 -0.29 -22.38
CA MET A 1 -8.84 0.62 -22.06
C MET A 1 -7.74 -0.23 -21.45
N GLY A 2 -6.58 0.30 -21.10
CA GLY A 2 -5.49 -0.48 -20.50
C GLY A 2 -4.54 0.40 -19.73
N GLY A 3 -3.52 -0.23 -19.14
CA GLY A 3 -2.50 0.47 -18.35
C GLY A 3 -1.21 -0.34 -18.23
N TYR A 4 -0.20 0.27 -17.62
CA TYR A 4 1.06 -0.40 -17.36
C TYR A 4 1.00 -1.17 -16.05
N ILE A 5 1.35 -2.44 -16.09
CA ILE A 5 1.48 -3.30 -14.92
C ILE A 5 2.90 -3.84 -14.78
N MET A 6 3.26 -4.19 -13.57
CA MET A 6 4.47 -4.94 -13.25
C MET A 6 4.18 -6.43 -13.38
N GLN A 7 3.15 -6.90 -12.67
CA GLN A 7 2.75 -8.31 -12.67
C GLN A 7 1.31 -8.49 -12.16
N LEU A 8 0.77 -9.69 -12.41
CA LEU A 8 -0.37 -10.25 -11.68
C LEU A 8 0.17 -11.37 -10.77
N GLN A 9 -0.10 -11.26 -9.48
CA GLN A 9 0.29 -12.29 -8.50
C GLN A 9 -0.96 -12.98 -7.97
N ASN A 10 -1.17 -14.23 -8.40
CA ASN A 10 -2.22 -15.06 -7.86
C ASN A 10 -1.79 -15.68 -6.51
N PHE A 11 -2.77 -16.09 -5.71
CA PHE A 11 -2.57 -16.75 -4.42
C PHE A 11 -1.81 -15.92 -3.37
N SER A 12 -1.97 -14.59 -3.39
CA SER A 12 -1.51 -13.76 -2.27
C SER A 12 -2.39 -14.00 -1.04
N VAL A 13 -1.75 -14.06 0.14
CA VAL A 13 -2.39 -14.23 1.45
C VAL A 13 -2.00 -13.13 2.44
N ASN A 14 -1.24 -12.12 1.99
CA ASN A 14 -0.72 -11.02 2.82
C ASN A 14 -1.30 -9.64 2.41
N ASP A 15 -2.13 -9.60 1.38
CA ASP A 15 -2.64 -8.37 0.78
C ASP A 15 -4.15 -8.17 1.06
N GLY A 16 -4.60 -8.63 2.22
CA GLY A 16 -6.00 -8.61 2.67
C GLY A 16 -6.49 -9.98 3.09
N GLU A 17 -7.78 -10.09 3.35
CA GLU A 17 -8.39 -11.35 3.79
C GLU A 17 -8.49 -12.37 2.65
N GLY A 18 -8.33 -13.65 3.01
CA GLY A 18 -8.46 -14.79 2.10
C GLY A 18 -7.36 -14.88 1.05
N ILE A 19 -7.60 -15.68 0.01
CA ILE A 19 -6.71 -15.80 -1.15
C ILE A 19 -7.05 -14.70 -2.14
N ARG A 20 -6.05 -13.92 -2.55
CA ARG A 20 -6.25 -12.77 -3.45
C ARG A 20 -5.40 -12.86 -4.71
N THR A 21 -5.83 -12.18 -5.75
CA THR A 21 -4.96 -11.80 -6.85
C THR A 21 -4.54 -10.35 -6.67
N THR A 22 -3.24 -10.11 -6.57
CA THR A 22 -2.70 -8.74 -6.50
C THR A 22 -2.32 -8.26 -7.88
N VAL A 23 -2.92 -7.15 -8.30
CA VAL A 23 -2.61 -6.43 -9.54
C VAL A 23 -1.59 -5.35 -9.21
N PHE A 24 -0.34 -5.55 -9.59
CA PHE A 24 0.73 -4.58 -9.36
C PHE A 24 0.80 -3.59 -10.52
N LEU A 25 0.24 -2.38 -10.34
CA LEU A 25 0.29 -1.31 -11.33
C LEU A 25 1.66 -0.61 -11.32
N ALA A 26 2.12 -0.18 -12.49
CA ALA A 26 3.36 0.56 -12.64
C ALA A 26 3.15 2.07 -12.42
N GLY A 27 4.24 2.78 -12.15
CA GLY A 27 4.23 4.21 -11.79
C GLY A 27 4.10 4.43 -10.29
N CYS A 28 4.86 5.39 -9.77
CA CYS A 28 4.75 5.83 -8.38
C CYS A 28 5.20 7.30 -8.28
N PRO A 29 4.49 8.16 -7.54
CA PRO A 29 4.91 9.54 -7.32
C PRO A 29 6.06 9.65 -6.31
N LEU A 30 6.28 8.60 -5.50
CA LEU A 30 7.35 8.58 -4.49
C LEU A 30 8.61 7.87 -4.99
N ARG A 31 9.73 8.16 -4.32
CA ARG A 31 11.07 7.58 -4.55
C ARG A 31 11.68 7.11 -3.23
N CYS A 32 10.91 6.27 -2.51
CA CYS A 32 11.34 5.78 -1.19
C CYS A 32 12.72 5.15 -1.26
N ALA A 33 13.60 5.56 -0.36
CA ALA A 33 14.99 5.09 -0.30
C ALA A 33 15.10 3.58 0.00
N TRP A 34 14.04 2.98 0.56
CA TRP A 34 13.93 1.55 0.87
C TRP A 34 12.94 0.78 -0.02
N CYS A 35 12.62 1.29 -1.20
CA CYS A 35 11.55 0.76 -2.02
C CYS A 35 11.71 -0.75 -2.32
N SER A 36 10.68 -1.54 -2.06
CA SER A 36 10.68 -2.99 -2.35
C SER A 36 10.33 -3.29 -3.81
N ASN A 37 9.71 -2.33 -4.52
CA ASN A 37 9.27 -2.46 -5.90
C ASN A 37 9.87 -1.36 -6.79
N PRO A 38 11.20 -1.29 -6.95
CA PRO A 38 11.86 -0.22 -7.72
C PRO A 38 11.46 -0.20 -9.21
N GLU A 39 10.97 -1.33 -9.76
CA GLU A 39 10.40 -1.44 -11.10
C GLU A 39 9.09 -0.67 -11.23
N GLY A 40 8.33 -0.55 -10.15
CA GLY A 40 7.09 0.22 -10.11
C GLY A 40 7.28 1.74 -10.05
N GLN A 41 8.49 2.25 -9.88
CA GLN A 41 8.73 3.69 -9.80
C GLN A 41 8.47 4.43 -11.11
N THR A 42 8.53 3.74 -12.25
CA THR A 42 8.28 4.32 -13.58
C THR A 42 7.18 3.53 -14.30
N MET A 43 6.46 4.18 -15.20
CA MET A 43 5.43 3.51 -16.01
C MET A 43 6.04 2.46 -16.93
N GLN A 44 7.16 2.80 -17.58
CA GLN A 44 7.81 1.96 -18.59
C GLN A 44 9.26 1.67 -18.20
N ASN A 45 9.59 0.39 -18.15
CA ASN A 45 10.95 -0.15 -18.00
C ASN A 45 10.93 -1.64 -18.41
N PRO A 46 12.09 -2.34 -18.46
CA PRO A 46 12.14 -3.74 -18.87
C PRO A 46 11.31 -4.73 -18.03
N MET A 47 10.86 -4.32 -16.85
CA MET A 47 10.07 -5.16 -15.92
C MET A 47 8.59 -4.76 -15.86
N THR A 48 8.14 -3.87 -16.75
CA THR A 48 6.73 -3.45 -16.85
C THR A 48 6.21 -3.72 -18.25
N ARG A 49 4.90 -3.95 -18.37
CA ARG A 49 4.25 -4.14 -19.66
C ARG A 49 2.90 -3.44 -19.71
N TRP A 50 2.45 -3.14 -20.92
CA TRP A 50 1.05 -2.75 -21.14
C TRP A 50 0.14 -3.97 -21.01
N ALA A 51 -1.02 -3.78 -20.38
CA ALA A 51 -2.07 -4.78 -20.32
C ALA A 51 -3.42 -4.12 -20.61
N GLU A 52 -4.22 -4.78 -21.41
CA GLU A 52 -5.60 -4.36 -21.63
C GLU A 52 -6.47 -4.74 -20.42
N THR A 53 -7.47 -3.92 -20.12
CA THR A 53 -8.40 -4.19 -19.00
C THR A 53 -8.99 -5.58 -19.08
N GLU A 54 -9.47 -6.00 -20.24
CA GLU A 54 -10.12 -7.31 -20.43
C GLU A 54 -9.15 -8.48 -20.18
N GLU A 55 -7.87 -8.34 -20.52
CA GLU A 55 -6.85 -9.36 -20.22
C GLU A 55 -6.76 -9.62 -18.71
N ILE A 56 -6.73 -8.56 -17.92
CA ILE A 56 -6.65 -8.65 -16.44
C ILE A 56 -7.95 -9.25 -15.88
N LEU A 57 -9.10 -8.80 -16.36
CA LEU A 57 -10.40 -9.31 -15.91
C LEU A 57 -10.55 -10.80 -16.18
N GLN A 58 -10.11 -11.27 -17.36
CA GLN A 58 -10.14 -12.71 -17.69
C GLN A 58 -9.28 -13.52 -16.74
N GLU A 59 -8.09 -13.06 -16.40
CA GLU A 59 -7.23 -13.77 -15.45
C GLU A 59 -7.84 -13.80 -14.04
N ILE A 60 -8.41 -12.69 -13.57
CA ILE A 60 -9.09 -12.60 -12.27
C ILE A 60 -10.29 -13.56 -12.23
N ARG A 61 -11.13 -13.60 -13.28
CA ARG A 61 -12.30 -14.49 -13.36
C ARG A 61 -11.93 -15.96 -13.27
N ARG A 62 -10.76 -16.38 -13.78
CA ARG A 62 -10.24 -17.75 -13.64
C ARG A 62 -9.96 -18.12 -12.19
N GLN A 63 -9.66 -17.16 -11.34
CA GLN A 63 -9.36 -17.37 -9.92
C GLN A 63 -10.60 -17.26 -9.01
N ALA A 64 -11.77 -16.94 -9.55
CA ALA A 64 -13.01 -16.66 -8.78
C ALA A 64 -13.41 -17.77 -7.80
N ILE A 65 -13.11 -19.03 -8.12
CA ILE A 65 -13.39 -20.17 -7.24
C ILE A 65 -12.62 -20.08 -5.92
N PHE A 66 -11.36 -19.64 -5.97
CA PHE A 66 -10.50 -19.50 -4.79
C PHE A 66 -10.97 -18.34 -3.90
N TYR A 67 -11.39 -17.22 -4.51
CA TYR A 67 -11.90 -16.08 -3.76
C TYR A 67 -13.18 -16.45 -3.01
N ARG A 68 -14.13 -17.13 -3.66
CA ARG A 68 -15.40 -17.57 -3.04
C ARG A 68 -15.20 -18.50 -1.84
N HIS A 69 -14.22 -19.41 -1.92
CA HIS A 69 -13.96 -20.37 -0.84
C HIS A 69 -13.16 -19.79 0.32
N SER A 70 -12.35 -18.76 0.08
CA SER A 70 -11.48 -18.18 1.10
C SER A 70 -12.01 -16.86 1.69
N GLY A 71 -13.03 -16.25 1.09
CA GLY A 71 -13.43 -14.88 1.40
C GLY A 71 -12.47 -13.83 0.84
N GLY A 72 -11.61 -14.21 -0.11
CA GLY A 72 -10.62 -13.34 -0.75
C GLY A 72 -11.18 -12.53 -1.92
N GLY A 73 -10.30 -12.06 -2.80
CA GLY A 73 -10.68 -11.21 -3.94
C GLY A 73 -9.50 -10.63 -4.70
N VAL A 74 -9.58 -9.36 -5.02
CA VAL A 74 -8.56 -8.65 -5.78
C VAL A 74 -7.97 -7.51 -4.95
N THR A 75 -6.65 -7.36 -5.00
CA THR A 75 -5.94 -6.23 -4.38
C THR A 75 -5.21 -5.45 -5.45
N PHE A 76 -5.44 -4.15 -5.51
CA PHE A 76 -4.68 -3.23 -6.34
C PHE A 76 -3.49 -2.71 -5.54
N SER A 77 -2.30 -2.87 -6.07
CA SER A 77 -1.02 -2.50 -5.45
C SER A 77 -0.01 -2.06 -6.53
N GLY A 78 1.29 -2.17 -6.29
CA GLY A 78 2.32 -1.96 -7.30
C GLY A 78 3.43 -1.02 -6.89
N GLY A 79 3.75 -0.08 -7.78
CA GLY A 79 4.46 1.14 -7.42
C GLY A 79 3.51 2.03 -6.62
N GLU A 80 2.44 2.49 -7.29
CA GLU A 80 1.28 3.17 -6.71
C GLU A 80 0.08 2.98 -7.64
N ALA A 81 -0.93 2.25 -7.18
CA ALA A 81 -2.11 1.95 -8.02
C ALA A 81 -2.84 3.20 -8.48
N THR A 82 -2.89 4.23 -7.63
CA THR A 82 -3.57 5.51 -7.93
C THR A 82 -2.81 6.39 -8.92
N ALA A 83 -1.58 6.03 -9.31
CA ALA A 83 -0.83 6.74 -10.36
C ALA A 83 -1.43 6.54 -11.76
N GLN A 84 -2.34 5.57 -11.94
CA GLN A 84 -3.10 5.32 -13.16
C GLN A 84 -4.61 5.37 -12.87
N PRO A 85 -5.17 6.54 -12.51
CA PRO A 85 -6.50 6.63 -11.91
C PRO A 85 -7.63 6.17 -12.84
N GLN A 86 -7.52 6.39 -14.15
CA GLN A 86 -8.53 5.96 -15.13
C GLN A 86 -8.53 4.44 -15.30
N PHE A 87 -7.33 3.82 -15.35
CA PHE A 87 -7.19 2.38 -15.47
C PHE A 87 -7.62 1.67 -14.17
N LEU A 88 -7.22 2.20 -13.01
CA LEU A 88 -7.69 1.70 -11.71
C LEU A 88 -9.21 1.77 -11.59
N LYS A 89 -9.81 2.90 -12.02
CA LYS A 89 -11.26 3.06 -12.01
C LYS A 89 -11.97 2.03 -12.89
N GLU A 90 -11.48 1.81 -14.12
CA GLU A 90 -12.09 0.87 -15.05
C GLU A 90 -12.06 -0.56 -14.52
N LEU A 91 -10.91 -1.00 -13.97
CA LEU A 91 -10.78 -2.31 -13.32
C LEU A 91 -11.71 -2.42 -12.09
N THR A 92 -11.72 -1.38 -11.26
CA THR A 92 -12.56 -1.34 -10.06
C THR A 92 -14.04 -1.43 -10.42
N ASP A 93 -14.50 -0.64 -11.38
CA ASP A 93 -15.91 -0.62 -11.79
C ASP A 93 -16.36 -2.00 -12.27
N ALA A 94 -15.59 -2.63 -13.17
CA ALA A 94 -15.93 -3.93 -13.72
C ALA A 94 -15.96 -5.03 -12.66
N LEU A 95 -14.96 -5.07 -11.76
CA LEU A 95 -14.87 -6.09 -10.72
C LEU A 95 -15.91 -5.88 -9.60
N TYR A 96 -16.21 -4.63 -9.27
CA TYR A 96 -17.27 -4.28 -8.32
C TYR A 96 -18.65 -4.73 -8.84
N ASP A 97 -18.96 -4.48 -10.10
CA ASP A 97 -20.22 -4.87 -10.74
C ASP A 97 -20.35 -6.42 -10.82
N GLU A 98 -19.23 -7.15 -10.86
CA GLU A 98 -19.19 -8.62 -10.80
C GLU A 98 -19.22 -9.17 -9.36
N GLY A 99 -19.22 -8.30 -8.34
CA GLY A 99 -19.32 -8.68 -6.92
C GLY A 99 -18.02 -9.26 -6.33
N PHE A 100 -16.84 -8.92 -6.88
CA PHE A 100 -15.57 -9.28 -6.28
C PHE A 100 -15.25 -8.40 -5.08
N SER A 101 -14.66 -8.99 -4.03
CA SER A 101 -14.07 -8.22 -2.94
C SER A 101 -12.82 -7.49 -3.41
N LEU A 102 -12.76 -6.17 -3.13
CA LEU A 102 -11.71 -5.28 -3.63
C LEU A 102 -10.91 -4.67 -2.48
N ALA A 103 -9.59 -4.72 -2.58
CA ALA A 103 -8.70 -4.01 -1.67
C ALA A 103 -7.75 -3.11 -2.45
N LEU A 104 -7.30 -2.05 -1.81
CA LEU A 104 -6.34 -1.09 -2.36
C LEU A 104 -5.18 -0.90 -1.39
N GLU A 105 -3.96 -1.01 -1.90
CA GLU A 105 -2.74 -0.59 -1.23
C GLU A 105 -2.23 0.70 -1.87
N THR A 106 -2.05 1.74 -1.07
CA THR A 106 -1.66 3.07 -1.58
C THR A 106 -0.73 3.81 -0.61
N CYS A 107 0.16 4.60 -1.17
CA CYS A 107 0.97 5.54 -0.40
C CYS A 107 0.20 6.82 -0.01
N GLY A 108 -1.03 6.99 -0.45
CA GLY A 108 -1.84 8.17 -0.12
C GLY A 108 -1.54 9.45 -0.92
N GLN A 109 -0.59 9.44 -1.85
CA GLN A 109 -0.18 10.62 -2.62
C GLN A 109 -1.00 10.74 -3.93
N PHE A 110 -2.30 11.02 -3.80
CA PHE A 110 -3.23 11.14 -4.93
C PHE A 110 -4.17 12.35 -4.80
N ASP A 111 -4.87 12.70 -5.87
CA ASP A 111 -5.99 13.64 -5.83
C ASP A 111 -7.23 12.94 -5.28
N PHE A 112 -7.66 13.34 -4.07
CA PHE A 112 -8.78 12.72 -3.38
C PHE A 112 -10.09 12.84 -4.17
N SER A 113 -10.36 13.99 -4.77
CA SER A 113 -11.61 14.24 -5.49
C SER A 113 -11.77 13.34 -6.72
N LEU A 114 -10.65 13.02 -7.37
CA LEU A 114 -10.61 12.10 -8.51
C LEU A 114 -10.80 10.64 -8.09
N LEU A 115 -10.25 10.26 -6.93
CA LEU A 115 -10.22 8.87 -6.47
C LEU A 115 -11.40 8.49 -5.56
N GLU A 116 -12.11 9.45 -4.96
CA GLU A 116 -13.20 9.18 -4.01
C GLU A 116 -14.23 8.16 -4.54
N PRO A 117 -14.72 8.24 -5.78
CA PRO A 117 -15.68 7.25 -6.30
C PRO A 117 -15.10 5.82 -6.35
N THR A 118 -13.82 5.69 -6.63
CA THR A 118 -13.10 4.41 -6.66
C THR A 118 -12.87 3.88 -5.24
N LEU A 119 -12.44 4.75 -4.30
CA LEU A 119 -12.23 4.38 -2.90
C LEU A 119 -13.50 3.85 -2.22
N ARG A 120 -14.67 4.42 -2.54
CA ARG A 120 -15.98 3.98 -2.01
C ARG A 120 -16.40 2.58 -2.47
N LYS A 121 -15.78 2.02 -3.50
CA LYS A 121 -16.03 0.66 -4.00
C LYS A 121 -15.08 -0.38 -3.39
N MET A 122 -14.13 0.04 -2.56
CA MET A 122 -13.21 -0.88 -1.87
C MET A 122 -13.86 -1.46 -0.61
N ASP A 123 -13.57 -2.73 -0.32
CA ASP A 123 -13.93 -3.39 0.94
C ASP A 123 -12.85 -3.21 2.00
N LEU A 124 -11.62 -2.89 1.57
CA LEU A 124 -10.48 -2.65 2.45
C LEU A 124 -9.47 -1.72 1.79
N ILE A 125 -8.98 -0.74 2.54
CA ILE A 125 -7.93 0.18 2.08
C ILE A 125 -6.75 0.09 3.03
N PHE A 126 -5.58 -0.24 2.50
CA PHE A 126 -4.29 -0.10 3.18
C PHE A 126 -3.65 1.21 2.73
N MET A 127 -3.32 2.09 3.66
CA MET A 127 -2.66 3.35 3.35
C MET A 127 -1.41 3.54 4.20
N ASP A 128 -0.29 3.81 3.54
CA ASP A 128 0.99 3.90 4.21
C ASP A 128 1.22 5.27 4.88
N LEU A 129 1.58 5.26 6.15
CA LEU A 129 2.16 6.39 6.88
C LEU A 129 3.66 6.14 7.05
N LYS A 130 4.45 6.62 6.08
CA LYS A 130 5.88 6.28 6.00
C LYS A 130 6.76 7.06 6.98
N HIS A 131 6.43 8.33 7.22
CA HIS A 131 7.05 9.17 8.24
C HIS A 131 6.12 10.33 8.59
N ILE A 132 6.04 10.69 9.88
CA ILE A 132 5.17 11.79 10.34
C ILE A 132 5.78 13.18 10.09
N ASP A 133 7.09 13.30 10.18
CA ASP A 133 7.81 14.55 9.93
C ASP A 133 7.89 14.82 8.41
N PRO A 134 7.41 15.99 7.92
CA PRO A 134 7.35 16.28 6.49
C PRO A 134 8.72 16.46 5.82
N GLU A 135 9.72 16.94 6.55
CA GLU A 135 11.07 17.14 6.00
C GLU A 135 11.79 15.79 5.83
N LYS A 136 11.75 14.95 6.86
CA LYS A 136 12.27 13.58 6.79
C LYS A 136 11.52 12.75 5.73
N HIS A 137 10.19 12.90 5.65
CA HIS A 137 9.42 12.24 4.59
C HIS A 137 9.91 12.68 3.21
N ARG A 138 10.11 13.98 2.98
CA ARG A 138 10.62 14.51 1.70
C ARG A 138 12.03 14.01 1.40
N GLU A 139 12.94 14.04 2.38
CA GLU A 139 14.30 13.52 2.21
C GLU A 139 14.31 12.06 1.77
N LEU A 140 13.46 11.24 2.39
CA LEU A 140 13.48 9.80 2.24
C LEU A 140 12.60 9.25 1.11
N THR A 141 11.61 10.04 0.65
CA THR A 141 10.63 9.58 -0.35
C THR A 141 10.52 10.49 -1.58
N GLY A 142 11.15 11.67 -1.55
CA GLY A 142 11.10 12.64 -2.63
C GLY A 142 9.91 13.60 -2.60
N ALA A 143 8.95 13.43 -1.69
CA ALA A 143 7.81 14.33 -1.50
C ALA A 143 7.51 14.53 -0.01
N ASP A 144 6.87 15.65 0.36
CA ASP A 144 6.33 15.81 1.71
C ASP A 144 5.10 14.92 1.94
N ASN A 145 4.66 14.86 3.18
CA ASN A 145 3.55 14.01 3.59
C ASN A 145 2.22 14.76 3.78
N GLN A 146 2.14 16.06 3.53
CA GLN A 146 0.94 16.84 3.81
C GLN A 146 -0.30 16.24 3.15
N ARG A 147 -0.23 16.00 1.84
CA ARG A 147 -1.34 15.40 1.08
C ARG A 147 -1.69 13.99 1.58
N ILE A 148 -0.69 13.21 1.96
CA ILE A 148 -0.87 11.86 2.48
C ILE A 148 -1.66 11.91 3.80
N LEU A 149 -1.25 12.76 4.74
CA LEU A 149 -1.94 12.94 6.02
C LEU A 149 -3.39 13.43 5.83
N GLU A 150 -3.61 14.39 4.93
CA GLU A 150 -4.95 14.83 4.57
C GLU A 150 -5.80 13.69 3.98
N ASN A 151 -5.21 12.87 3.09
CA ASN A 151 -5.89 11.75 2.46
C ASN A 151 -6.18 10.61 3.44
N ILE A 152 -5.30 10.35 4.42
CA ILE A 152 -5.60 9.41 5.52
C ILE A 152 -6.89 9.84 6.23
N VAL A 153 -6.98 11.11 6.63
CA VAL A 153 -8.17 11.64 7.33
C VAL A 153 -9.41 11.59 6.46
N LYS A 154 -9.32 12.02 5.19
CA LYS A 154 -10.46 12.02 4.26
C LYS A 154 -10.95 10.59 3.96
N THR A 155 -10.02 9.65 3.73
CA THR A 155 -10.35 8.25 3.42
C THR A 155 -10.98 7.54 4.62
N ALA A 156 -10.45 7.73 5.82
CA ALA A 156 -11.06 7.17 7.04
C ALA A 156 -12.51 7.64 7.25
N ARG A 157 -12.83 8.87 6.84
CA ARG A 157 -14.20 9.42 6.92
C ARG A 157 -15.17 8.91 5.85
N LEU A 158 -14.71 8.14 4.88
CA LEU A 158 -15.59 7.47 3.90
C LEU A 158 -16.38 6.31 4.53
N GLY A 159 -15.94 5.80 5.68
CA GLY A 159 -16.53 4.63 6.34
C GLY A 159 -16.14 3.29 5.70
N VAL A 160 -15.22 3.29 4.75
CA VAL A 160 -14.60 2.06 4.21
C VAL A 160 -13.60 1.52 5.22
N PRO A 161 -13.60 0.21 5.52
CA PRO A 161 -12.59 -0.40 6.38
C PRO A 161 -11.18 -0.01 5.95
N MET A 162 -10.38 0.52 6.88
CA MET A 162 -9.07 1.07 6.58
C MET A 162 -8.01 0.60 7.58
N VAL A 163 -6.85 0.27 7.06
CA VAL A 163 -5.64 -0.04 7.83
C VAL A 163 -4.56 0.99 7.47
N VAL A 164 -4.07 1.71 8.45
CA VAL A 164 -2.87 2.53 8.28
C VAL A 164 -1.65 1.66 8.51
N ARG A 165 -0.85 1.46 7.46
CA ARG A 165 0.39 0.70 7.49
C ARG A 165 1.56 1.61 7.82
N ILE A 166 2.33 1.25 8.84
CA ILE A 166 3.56 1.93 9.23
C ILE A 166 4.74 1.01 8.88
N PRO A 167 5.45 1.25 7.76
CA PRO A 167 6.68 0.53 7.48
C PRO A 167 7.69 0.79 8.59
N ALA A 168 8.03 -0.23 9.37
CA ALA A 168 8.94 -0.12 10.50
C ALA A 168 10.37 -0.42 10.03
N ILE A 169 11.21 0.63 9.93
CA ILE A 169 12.55 0.56 9.37
C ILE A 169 13.52 1.26 10.30
N LEU A 170 14.45 0.51 10.89
CA LEU A 170 15.53 1.12 11.70
C LEU A 170 16.38 2.03 10.79
N GLY A 171 16.71 3.20 11.33
CA GLY A 171 17.38 4.26 10.57
C GLY A 171 16.45 5.17 9.75
N VAL A 172 15.12 4.95 9.84
CA VAL A 172 14.09 5.79 9.17
C VAL A 172 13.11 6.36 10.18
N ASN A 173 12.24 5.54 10.75
CA ASN A 173 11.07 5.97 11.54
C ASN A 173 10.86 5.18 12.84
N CYS A 174 11.84 4.38 13.23
CA CYS A 174 11.75 3.53 14.43
C CYS A 174 12.25 4.22 15.71
N ASP A 175 12.47 5.53 15.70
CA ASP A 175 12.70 6.29 16.92
C ASP A 175 11.36 6.62 17.62
N ASP A 176 11.43 6.83 18.95
CA ASP A 176 10.24 7.06 19.78
C ASP A 176 9.43 8.28 19.33
N ALA A 177 10.09 9.33 18.85
CA ALA A 177 9.41 10.56 18.41
C ALA A 177 8.61 10.31 17.12
N ALA A 178 9.18 9.59 16.15
CA ALA A 178 8.51 9.27 14.90
C ALA A 178 7.32 8.33 15.13
N MET A 179 7.51 7.26 15.91
CA MET A 179 6.43 6.30 16.22
C MET A 179 5.31 6.94 17.04
N LEU A 180 5.66 7.63 18.12
CA LEU A 180 4.66 8.32 18.96
C LEU A 180 3.92 9.39 18.14
N GLY A 181 4.63 10.14 17.30
CA GLY A 181 4.02 11.14 16.42
C GLY A 181 3.02 10.55 15.44
N ALA A 182 3.36 9.42 14.78
CA ALA A 182 2.48 8.72 13.86
C ALA A 182 1.20 8.21 14.56
N LEU A 183 1.35 7.55 15.72
CA LEU A 183 0.21 7.05 16.49
C LEU A 183 -0.64 8.17 17.08
N SER A 184 -0.01 9.25 17.57
CA SER A 184 -0.72 10.44 18.06
C SER A 184 -1.54 11.11 16.96
N PHE A 185 -1.02 11.21 15.74
CA PHE A 185 -1.77 11.72 14.60
C PHE A 185 -3.08 10.95 14.38
N LEU A 186 -3.05 9.62 14.42
CA LEU A 186 -4.24 8.79 14.23
C LEU A 186 -5.25 8.96 15.38
N ARG A 187 -4.78 8.94 16.62
CA ARG A 187 -5.60 9.13 17.82
C ARG A 187 -6.25 10.51 17.86
N ASP A 188 -5.46 11.57 17.66
CA ASP A 188 -5.88 12.96 17.87
C ASP A 188 -6.86 13.42 16.76
N ASN A 189 -6.82 12.78 15.59
CA ASN A 189 -7.83 12.97 14.54
C ASN A 189 -9.06 12.08 14.73
N HIS A 190 -9.12 11.25 15.79
CA HIS A 190 -10.24 10.35 16.10
C HIS A 190 -10.61 9.43 14.93
N LEU A 191 -9.60 8.85 14.26
CA LEU A 191 -9.83 8.02 13.09
C LEU A 191 -10.22 6.59 13.50
N ASP A 192 -11.32 6.09 12.94
CA ASP A 192 -11.71 4.68 13.07
C ASP A 192 -10.93 3.84 12.04
N VAL A 193 -9.67 3.58 12.35
CA VAL A 193 -8.77 2.79 11.51
C VAL A 193 -8.03 1.74 12.35
N ALA A 194 -7.57 0.68 11.70
CA ALA A 194 -6.60 -0.21 12.30
C ALA A 194 -5.18 0.23 11.95
N VAL A 195 -4.20 -0.24 12.71
CA VAL A 195 -2.78 0.00 12.47
C VAL A 195 -2.08 -1.33 12.25
N GLU A 196 -1.23 -1.39 11.23
CA GLU A 196 -0.34 -2.53 10.97
C GLU A 196 1.10 -2.04 10.85
N PHE A 197 2.01 -2.65 11.62
CA PHE A 197 3.44 -2.40 11.50
C PHE A 197 4.04 -3.39 10.52
N LEU A 198 4.65 -2.88 9.43
CA LEU A 198 5.31 -3.68 8.41
C LEU A 198 6.82 -3.69 8.65
N PRO A 199 7.42 -4.76 9.18
CA PRO A 199 8.87 -4.81 9.34
C PRO A 199 9.56 -4.74 7.97
N TYR A 200 10.65 -3.98 7.91
CA TYR A 200 11.49 -3.89 6.73
C TYR A 200 11.99 -5.26 6.29
N HIS A 201 12.18 -5.43 4.99
CA HIS A 201 12.77 -6.61 4.38
C HIS A 201 13.58 -6.22 3.12
N ARG A 202 14.51 -7.08 2.70
CA ARG A 202 15.41 -6.83 1.58
C ARG A 202 15.05 -7.62 0.31
N TYR A 203 13.81 -8.12 0.18
CA TYR A 203 13.40 -8.97 -0.96
C TYR A 203 13.48 -8.25 -2.31
N GLY A 204 13.41 -6.91 -2.33
CA GLY A 204 13.53 -6.11 -3.54
C GLY A 204 14.94 -5.93 -4.09
N GLU A 205 16.02 -6.30 -3.38
CA GLU A 205 17.40 -5.97 -3.77
C GLU A 205 17.80 -6.53 -5.14
N ALA A 206 17.38 -7.75 -5.47
CA ALA A 206 17.65 -8.35 -6.78
C ALA A 206 17.05 -7.55 -7.95
N LYS A 207 15.90 -6.88 -7.73
CA LYS A 207 15.25 -6.04 -8.74
C LYS A 207 16.05 -4.79 -9.07
N TYR A 208 16.74 -4.21 -8.07
CA TYR A 208 17.64 -3.07 -8.29
C TYR A 208 18.77 -3.43 -9.25
N GLN A 209 19.38 -4.61 -9.09
CA GLN A 209 20.43 -5.09 -9.98
C GLN A 209 19.92 -5.25 -11.43
N GLN A 210 18.72 -5.83 -11.59
CA GLN A 210 18.09 -6.01 -12.91
C GLN A 210 17.77 -4.67 -13.59
N LEU A 211 17.53 -3.61 -12.82
CA LEU A 211 17.28 -2.26 -13.32
C LEU A 211 18.53 -1.40 -13.45
N GLY A 212 19.72 -1.94 -13.13
CA GLY A 212 20.98 -1.17 -13.10
C GLY A 212 20.98 -0.06 -12.04
N LYS A 213 20.17 -0.19 -10.98
CA LYS A 213 20.08 0.76 -9.88
C LYS A 213 20.90 0.31 -8.67
N LYS A 214 21.28 1.27 -7.82
CA LYS A 214 21.88 0.94 -6.52
C LYS A 214 20.80 0.44 -5.57
N PRO A 215 21.05 -0.66 -4.80
CA PRO A 215 20.13 -1.14 -3.79
C PRO A 215 19.95 -0.12 -2.66
N PRO A 216 18.93 -0.29 -1.79
CA PRO A 216 18.75 0.51 -0.59
C PRO A 216 20.01 0.55 0.30
N ASP A 217 20.16 1.64 1.03
CA ASP A 217 21.30 1.86 1.93
C ASP A 217 21.36 0.74 2.99
N SER A 218 22.58 0.29 3.31
CA SER A 218 22.84 -0.74 4.34
C SER A 218 22.47 -0.28 5.75
N ARG A 219 22.35 1.04 5.99
CA ARG A 219 21.86 1.62 7.26
C ARG A 219 20.40 1.30 7.59
N PHE A 220 19.62 0.86 6.61
CA PHE A 220 18.25 0.43 6.82
C PHE A 220 18.23 -1.00 7.34
N GLU A 221 17.76 -1.18 8.58
CA GLU A 221 17.79 -2.46 9.26
C GLU A 221 16.37 -2.93 9.64
N ILE A 222 16.26 -4.23 9.86
CA ILE A 222 15.01 -4.88 10.26
C ILE A 222 14.84 -4.71 11.77
N PRO A 223 13.73 -4.21 12.29
CA PRO A 223 13.48 -4.15 13.71
C PRO A 223 13.34 -5.55 14.32
N THR A 224 13.73 -5.68 15.58
CA THR A 224 13.54 -6.93 16.32
C THR A 224 12.06 -7.18 16.61
N GLN A 225 11.72 -8.44 16.88
CA GLN A 225 10.37 -8.81 17.29
C GLN A 225 9.92 -8.07 18.57
N GLU A 226 10.84 -7.86 19.51
CA GLU A 226 10.59 -7.14 20.76
C GLU A 226 10.23 -5.65 20.47
N GLN A 227 10.95 -5.01 19.55
CA GLN A 227 10.65 -3.63 19.15
C GLN A 227 9.26 -3.54 18.49
N LEU A 228 8.94 -4.47 17.58
CA LEU A 228 7.61 -4.50 16.94
C LEU A 228 6.50 -4.66 17.98
N GLN A 229 6.63 -5.64 18.90
CA GLN A 229 5.69 -5.83 19.99
C GLN A 229 5.57 -4.62 20.90
N GLY A 230 6.66 -3.89 21.14
CA GLY A 230 6.66 -2.65 21.90
C GLY A 230 5.78 -1.57 21.27
N TRP A 231 5.86 -1.38 19.95
CA TRP A 231 5.02 -0.41 19.22
C TRP A 231 3.57 -0.87 19.12
N GLU A 232 3.31 -2.16 18.92
CA GLU A 232 1.96 -2.74 18.97
C GLU A 232 1.29 -2.47 20.31
N GLN A 233 2.01 -2.71 21.42
CA GLN A 233 1.53 -2.42 22.77
C GLN A 233 1.33 -0.91 23.00
N LEU A 234 2.20 -0.06 22.47
CA LEU A 234 2.04 1.39 22.54
C LEU A 234 0.76 1.83 21.82
N ALA A 235 0.54 1.36 20.59
CA ALA A 235 -0.67 1.64 19.81
C ALA A 235 -1.94 1.19 20.56
N ALA A 236 -1.93 -0.02 21.12
CA ALA A 236 -3.05 -0.54 21.91
C ALA A 236 -3.32 0.30 23.17
N ARG A 237 -2.27 0.73 23.91
CA ARG A 237 -2.42 1.64 25.06
C ARG A 237 -2.97 3.02 24.68
N MET A 238 -2.75 3.46 23.44
CA MET A 238 -3.32 4.69 22.90
C MET A 238 -4.75 4.52 22.39
N GLY A 239 -5.34 3.32 22.49
CA GLY A 239 -6.72 3.01 22.06
C GLY A 239 -6.84 2.71 20.57
N LEU A 240 -5.73 2.49 19.87
CA LEU A 240 -5.73 2.10 18.45
C LEU A 240 -5.84 0.58 18.29
N ARG A 241 -6.61 0.13 17.32
CA ARG A 241 -6.75 -1.29 16.98
C ARG A 241 -5.55 -1.74 16.15
N VAL A 242 -4.79 -2.71 16.65
CA VAL A 242 -3.65 -3.30 15.93
C VAL A 242 -4.10 -4.57 15.20
N VAL A 243 -3.68 -4.74 13.97
CA VAL A 243 -3.97 -5.91 13.12
C VAL A 243 -2.69 -6.40 12.45
N SER A 244 -2.73 -7.62 11.92
CA SER A 244 -1.70 -8.19 11.06
C SER A 244 -2.35 -9.01 9.97
N TYR A 245 -1.98 -8.74 8.73
CA TYR A 245 -2.39 -9.46 7.52
C TYR A 245 -1.25 -10.34 6.95
N LYS A 246 -0.37 -10.81 7.84
CA LYS A 246 0.79 -11.66 7.50
C LYS A 246 0.53 -13.10 7.86
#